data_18710287f950d68a232f8759e52f12b0
#
_entry.id   18710287f950d68a232f8759e52f12b0
#
_cell.length_a   1.000
_cell.length_b   1.000
_cell.length_c   1.000
_cell.angle_alpha   90.00
_cell.angle_beta   90.00
_cell.angle_gamma   90.00
#
_symmetry.space_group_name_H-M   'P 1'
#
loop_
_entity.id
_entity.type
_entity.pdbx_description
1 polymer ?
#
loop_
_entity_poly.entity_id
_entity_poly.type
_entity_poly.pdbx_seq_one_letter_code
_entity_poly.pdbx_strand_id
1 'polypeptide(L)'
;FDIHYQRKEELFFPIMERYGHDSPPKVMWGVDDQIRELFQTALATAKSLPEVSISSVKEDFEAFATEFESMIFKEESILLMILLESFSQDDWLQIAEESDAYGYAIVRPSEKWVPERQSFVEEKSAEEPVQLDTAEGQVQQVIDTPEGQFTITFTPKEKEAVLDRHSQQAFGNGYLSVKQANLILNHLPMEITFVNKDDIFQYYNDNTPADEMIFKRTPSQVGRNVELCHPPKYLDKVKTIMKGLREGTKDKYEMWFKSESRGKFVHITYAAVHDENGEFQGVLEYVQDIQPYREIDTDYFRGLE
;
A
#
# COMPACT_ATOMS: atom_id res chain seq x y z
N PHE A 1 -4.55 -18.98 -9.03
CA PHE A 1 -5.51 -18.17 -8.25
C PHE A 1 -4.83 -17.21 -7.26
N ASP A 2 -3.66 -17.56 -6.73
CA ASP A 2 -2.98 -16.77 -5.69
C ASP A 2 -2.74 -15.31 -6.10
N ILE A 3 -2.31 -15.05 -7.34
CA ILE A 3 -2.18 -13.70 -7.89
C ILE A 3 -3.51 -12.91 -7.83
N HIS A 4 -4.64 -13.59 -8.07
CA HIS A 4 -5.96 -12.97 -7.96
C HIS A 4 -6.27 -12.57 -6.53
N TYR A 5 -5.99 -13.42 -5.55
CA TYR A 5 -6.19 -13.11 -4.13
C TYR A 5 -5.27 -11.98 -3.67
N GLN A 6 -3.99 -11.98 -4.06
CA GLN A 6 -3.08 -10.89 -3.75
C GLN A 6 -3.60 -9.55 -4.28
N ARG A 7 -4.10 -9.50 -5.53
CA ARG A 7 -4.69 -8.25 -6.06
C ARG A 7 -5.92 -7.81 -5.27
N LYS A 8 -6.79 -8.73 -4.88
CA LYS A 8 -7.94 -8.45 -4.04
C LYS A 8 -7.52 -7.86 -2.68
N GLU A 9 -6.60 -8.53 -2.02
CA GLU A 9 -6.11 -8.17 -0.68
C GLU A 9 -5.37 -6.84 -0.66
N GLU A 10 -4.58 -6.54 -1.69
CA GLU A 10 -3.64 -5.43 -1.69
C GLU A 10 -4.12 -4.22 -2.51
N LEU A 11 -5.09 -4.38 -3.40
CA LEU A 11 -5.61 -3.28 -4.21
C LEU A 11 -7.06 -2.92 -3.86
N PHE A 12 -7.95 -3.90 -3.68
CA PHE A 12 -9.36 -3.63 -3.41
C PHE A 12 -9.62 -3.36 -1.93
N PHE A 13 -9.05 -4.17 -1.03
CA PHE A 13 -9.31 -4.03 0.40
C PHE A 13 -8.87 -2.68 0.97
N PRO A 14 -7.70 -2.10 0.64
CA PRO A 14 -7.32 -0.78 1.11
C PRO A 14 -8.32 0.32 0.71
N ILE A 15 -8.90 0.22 -0.49
CA ILE A 15 -9.90 1.18 -0.97
C ILE A 15 -11.21 0.97 -0.23
N MET A 16 -11.66 -0.28 -0.05
CA MET A 16 -12.86 -0.60 0.73
C MET A 16 -12.78 -0.03 2.16
N GLU A 17 -11.63 -0.18 2.81
CA GLU A 17 -11.37 0.34 4.15
C GLU A 17 -11.45 1.86 4.21
N ARG A 18 -10.98 2.58 3.18
CA ARG A 18 -11.17 4.04 3.05
C ARG A 18 -12.64 4.45 3.01
N TYR A 19 -13.51 3.61 2.46
CA TYR A 19 -14.96 3.80 2.45
C TYR A 19 -15.68 3.27 3.70
N GLY A 20 -14.93 2.77 4.71
CA GLY A 20 -15.46 2.27 5.98
C GLY A 20 -15.95 0.82 5.93
N HIS A 21 -15.60 0.07 4.90
CA HIS A 21 -15.93 -1.36 4.78
C HIS A 21 -14.82 -2.25 5.35
N ASP A 22 -14.62 -2.25 6.67
CA ASP A 22 -13.52 -2.99 7.31
C ASP A 22 -13.79 -4.48 7.50
N SER A 23 -15.06 -4.87 7.60
CA SER A 23 -15.42 -6.26 7.94
C SER A 23 -15.22 -7.23 6.77
N PRO A 24 -15.71 -6.96 5.54
CA PRO A 24 -15.52 -7.88 4.41
C PRO A 24 -14.06 -8.20 4.13
N PRO A 25 -13.12 -7.22 4.08
CA PRO A 25 -11.70 -7.50 3.89
C PRO A 25 -11.13 -8.49 4.90
N LYS A 26 -11.36 -8.27 6.19
CA LYS A 26 -10.84 -9.14 7.27
C LYS A 26 -11.34 -10.58 7.16
N VAL A 27 -12.63 -10.76 6.88
CA VAL A 27 -13.23 -12.09 6.76
C VAL A 27 -12.72 -12.80 5.51
N MET A 28 -12.72 -12.11 4.37
CA MET A 28 -12.32 -12.72 3.10
C MET A 28 -10.83 -13.08 3.09
N TRP A 29 -9.96 -12.25 3.67
CA TRP A 29 -8.54 -12.59 3.78
C TRP A 29 -8.31 -13.88 4.57
N GLY A 30 -9.02 -14.06 5.68
CA GLY A 30 -8.95 -15.30 6.45
C GLY A 30 -9.36 -16.53 5.65
N VAL A 31 -10.40 -16.41 4.81
CA VAL A 31 -10.85 -17.51 3.93
C VAL A 31 -9.88 -17.73 2.77
N ASP A 32 -9.31 -16.69 2.20
CA ASP A 32 -8.27 -16.80 1.15
C ASP A 32 -7.07 -17.59 1.65
N ASP A 33 -6.63 -17.32 2.89
CA ASP A 33 -5.55 -18.08 3.52
C ASP A 33 -5.93 -19.56 3.74
N GLN A 34 -7.16 -19.83 4.17
CA GLN A 34 -7.66 -21.20 4.31
C GLN A 34 -7.65 -21.94 2.98
N ILE A 35 -8.09 -21.29 1.89
CA ILE A 35 -8.06 -21.88 0.53
C ILE A 35 -6.62 -22.16 0.08
N ARG A 36 -5.68 -21.24 0.36
CA ARG A 36 -4.25 -21.48 0.11
C ARG A 36 -3.73 -22.73 0.84
N GLU A 37 -4.09 -22.89 2.10
CA GLU A 37 -3.69 -24.05 2.92
C GLU A 37 -4.29 -25.36 2.40
N LEU A 38 -5.58 -25.35 2.04
CA LEU A 38 -6.24 -26.53 1.44
C LEU A 38 -5.60 -26.91 0.10
N PHE A 39 -5.28 -25.94 -0.75
CA PHE A 39 -4.55 -26.18 -1.99
C PHE A 39 -3.16 -26.78 -1.76
N GLN A 40 -2.40 -26.26 -0.80
CA GLN A 40 -1.08 -26.82 -0.48
C GLN A 40 -1.18 -28.25 0.06
N THR A 41 -2.21 -28.55 0.85
CA THR A 41 -2.49 -29.90 1.35
C THR A 41 -2.77 -30.86 0.18
N ALA A 42 -3.72 -30.50 -0.70
CA ALA A 42 -4.04 -31.32 -1.88
C ALA A 42 -2.82 -31.54 -2.79
N LEU A 43 -1.99 -30.50 -2.99
CA LEU A 43 -0.78 -30.59 -3.78
C LEU A 43 0.28 -31.49 -3.12
N ALA A 44 0.45 -31.42 -1.81
CA ALA A 44 1.38 -32.27 -1.05
C ALA A 44 0.95 -33.75 -1.13
N THR A 45 -0.34 -34.02 -0.92
CA THR A 45 -0.90 -35.39 -1.03
C THR A 45 -0.72 -35.92 -2.45
N ALA A 46 -0.99 -35.10 -3.48
CA ALA A 46 -0.78 -35.51 -4.87
C ALA A 46 0.70 -35.81 -5.20
N LYS A 47 1.64 -35.05 -4.64
CA LYS A 47 3.08 -35.30 -4.81
C LYS A 47 3.57 -36.56 -4.09
N SER A 48 2.82 -37.05 -3.11
CA SER A 48 3.12 -38.27 -2.36
C SER A 48 2.60 -39.55 -3.04
N LEU A 49 2.15 -39.49 -4.28
CA LEU A 49 1.82 -40.68 -5.04
C LEU A 49 3.11 -41.43 -5.45
N PRO A 50 3.13 -42.77 -5.41
CA PRO A 50 2.04 -43.71 -5.13
C PRO A 50 1.90 -44.12 -3.64
N GLU A 51 2.63 -43.50 -2.70
CA GLU A 51 2.65 -43.86 -1.27
C GLU A 51 1.29 -43.62 -0.58
N VAL A 52 0.48 -42.71 -1.13
CA VAL A 52 -0.90 -42.44 -0.69
C VAL A 52 -1.92 -42.95 -1.72
N SER A 53 -3.19 -43.06 -1.29
CA SER A 53 -4.26 -43.50 -2.19
C SER A 53 -4.74 -42.34 -3.08
N ILE A 54 -5.22 -42.67 -4.28
CA ILE A 54 -5.89 -41.70 -5.16
C ILE A 54 -7.16 -41.14 -4.48
N SER A 55 -7.81 -41.93 -3.63
CA SER A 55 -8.99 -41.46 -2.86
C SER A 55 -8.61 -40.33 -1.92
N SER A 56 -7.47 -40.40 -1.23
CA SER A 56 -7.00 -39.32 -0.36
C SER A 56 -6.70 -38.03 -1.15
N VAL A 57 -6.06 -38.15 -2.32
CA VAL A 57 -5.83 -36.99 -3.20
C VAL A 57 -7.16 -36.34 -3.62
N LYS A 58 -8.14 -37.18 -3.94
CA LYS A 58 -9.47 -36.70 -4.35
C LYS A 58 -10.19 -35.99 -3.19
N GLU A 59 -10.14 -36.53 -1.97
CA GLU A 59 -10.75 -35.92 -0.79
C GLU A 59 -10.16 -34.54 -0.50
N ASP A 60 -8.82 -34.41 -0.51
CA ASP A 60 -8.16 -33.13 -0.28
C ASP A 60 -8.45 -32.12 -1.39
N PHE A 61 -8.51 -32.59 -2.64
CA PHE A 61 -8.87 -31.72 -3.77
C PHE A 61 -10.34 -31.26 -3.71
N GLU A 62 -11.26 -32.12 -3.32
CA GLU A 62 -12.69 -31.78 -3.17
C GLU A 62 -12.88 -30.76 -2.03
N ALA A 63 -12.12 -30.88 -0.92
CA ALA A 63 -12.13 -29.89 0.15
C ALA A 63 -11.67 -28.52 -0.35
N PHE A 64 -10.56 -28.47 -1.07
CA PHE A 64 -10.08 -27.24 -1.71
C PHE A 64 -11.09 -26.66 -2.70
N ALA A 65 -11.60 -27.48 -3.63
CA ALA A 65 -12.50 -27.04 -4.70
C ALA A 65 -13.79 -26.44 -4.12
N THR A 66 -14.35 -27.04 -3.07
CA THR A 66 -15.57 -26.55 -2.40
C THR A 66 -15.39 -25.15 -1.85
N GLU A 67 -14.31 -24.89 -1.11
CA GLU A 67 -14.06 -23.55 -0.54
C GLU A 67 -13.70 -22.53 -1.62
N PHE A 68 -12.94 -22.96 -2.64
CA PHE A 68 -12.57 -22.11 -3.77
C PHE A 68 -13.80 -21.67 -4.59
N GLU A 69 -14.71 -22.60 -4.92
CA GLU A 69 -15.98 -22.27 -5.61
C GLU A 69 -16.88 -21.36 -4.75
N SER A 70 -16.94 -21.63 -3.43
CA SER A 70 -17.65 -20.76 -2.48
C SER A 70 -17.09 -19.34 -2.47
N MET A 71 -15.75 -19.17 -2.58
CA MET A 71 -15.14 -17.85 -2.66
C MET A 71 -15.49 -17.14 -3.95
N ILE A 72 -15.44 -17.81 -5.11
CA ILE A 72 -15.86 -17.22 -6.39
C ILE A 72 -17.28 -16.66 -6.27
N PHE A 73 -18.20 -17.44 -5.71
CA PHE A 73 -19.58 -16.98 -5.48
C PHE A 73 -19.65 -15.73 -4.59
N LYS A 74 -18.88 -15.69 -3.49
CA LYS A 74 -18.83 -14.53 -2.59
C LYS A 74 -18.25 -13.28 -3.27
N GLU A 75 -17.24 -13.47 -4.11
CA GLU A 75 -16.63 -12.36 -4.87
C GLU A 75 -17.59 -11.79 -5.90
N GLU A 76 -18.25 -12.64 -6.67
CA GLU A 76 -19.16 -12.19 -7.75
C GLU A 76 -20.49 -11.64 -7.22
N SER A 77 -21.04 -12.28 -6.18
CA SER A 77 -22.39 -11.95 -5.70
C SER A 77 -22.43 -10.94 -4.56
N ILE A 78 -21.34 -10.78 -3.79
CA ILE A 78 -21.29 -9.90 -2.62
C ILE A 78 -20.23 -8.82 -2.81
N LEU A 79 -18.97 -9.22 -2.98
CA LEU A 79 -17.87 -8.27 -3.03
C LEU A 79 -18.04 -7.31 -4.20
N LEU A 80 -18.24 -7.83 -5.40
CA LEU A 80 -18.41 -7.01 -6.61
C LEU A 80 -19.52 -5.98 -6.47
N MET A 81 -20.64 -6.33 -5.83
CA MET A 81 -21.74 -5.39 -5.61
C MET A 81 -21.32 -4.23 -4.70
N ILE A 82 -20.61 -4.53 -3.60
CA ILE A 82 -20.08 -3.50 -2.70
C ILE A 82 -19.10 -2.57 -3.45
N LEU A 83 -18.20 -3.14 -4.26
CA LEU A 83 -17.25 -2.37 -5.04
C LEU A 83 -17.93 -1.43 -6.05
N LEU A 84 -18.94 -1.93 -6.77
CA LEU A 84 -19.68 -1.14 -7.76
C LEU A 84 -20.51 -0.01 -7.12
N GLU A 85 -20.98 -0.20 -5.90
CA GLU A 85 -21.73 0.82 -5.18
C GLU A 85 -20.83 1.87 -4.52
N SER A 86 -19.63 1.48 -4.10
CA SER A 86 -18.75 2.31 -3.27
C SER A 86 -17.64 3.02 -4.04
N PHE A 87 -17.05 2.35 -5.05
CA PHE A 87 -15.85 2.84 -5.71
C PHE A 87 -16.16 3.89 -6.76
N SER A 88 -15.40 4.98 -6.70
CA SER A 88 -15.37 6.00 -7.75
C SER A 88 -14.63 5.51 -9.00
N GLN A 89 -14.80 6.21 -10.12
CA GLN A 89 -14.05 5.94 -11.34
C GLN A 89 -12.54 6.06 -11.13
N ASP A 90 -12.09 6.99 -10.28
CA ASP A 90 -10.67 7.17 -9.99
C ASP A 90 -10.10 6.01 -9.17
N ASP A 91 -10.88 5.38 -8.27
CA ASP A 91 -10.46 4.16 -7.56
C ASP A 91 -10.25 2.99 -8.54
N TRP A 92 -11.15 2.82 -9.50
CA TRP A 92 -11.00 1.78 -10.54
C TRP A 92 -9.79 2.04 -11.44
N LEU A 93 -9.49 3.30 -11.76
CA LEU A 93 -8.30 3.67 -12.52
C LEU A 93 -7.03 3.37 -11.72
N GLN A 94 -7.01 3.69 -10.43
CA GLN A 94 -5.91 3.37 -9.54
C GLN A 94 -5.65 1.85 -9.49
N ILE A 95 -6.70 1.04 -9.30
CA ILE A 95 -6.61 -0.42 -9.32
C ILE A 95 -6.06 -0.93 -10.66
N ALA A 96 -6.53 -0.38 -11.78
CA ALA A 96 -6.06 -0.77 -13.10
C ALA A 96 -4.57 -0.46 -13.29
N GLU A 97 -4.10 0.70 -12.83
CA GLU A 97 -2.71 1.12 -12.90
C GLU A 97 -1.79 0.26 -12.02
N GLU A 98 -2.19 0.00 -10.77
CA GLU A 98 -1.40 -0.76 -9.82
C GLU A 98 -1.44 -2.27 -10.05
N SER A 99 -2.40 -2.77 -10.86
CA SER A 99 -2.58 -4.21 -11.13
C SER A 99 -1.38 -4.86 -11.82
N ASP A 100 -0.65 -4.13 -12.65
CA ASP A 100 0.53 -4.66 -13.36
C ASP A 100 1.65 -5.05 -12.37
N ALA A 101 1.75 -4.41 -11.19
CA ALA A 101 2.72 -4.76 -10.14
C ALA A 101 2.48 -6.16 -9.55
N TYR A 102 1.23 -6.61 -9.49
CA TYR A 102 0.86 -7.94 -8.97
C TYR A 102 0.77 -8.99 -10.08
N GLY A 103 0.46 -8.57 -11.30
CA GLY A 103 0.21 -9.44 -12.44
C GLY A 103 -1.23 -9.95 -12.51
N TYR A 104 -1.47 -10.92 -13.40
CA TYR A 104 -2.80 -11.46 -13.72
C TYR A 104 -2.78 -12.98 -13.63
N ALA A 105 -3.88 -13.58 -13.13
CA ALA A 105 -3.92 -15.00 -12.82
C ALA A 105 -3.97 -15.88 -14.10
N ILE A 106 -4.93 -15.65 -15.00
CA ILE A 106 -5.16 -16.47 -16.20
C ILE A 106 -5.18 -15.59 -17.44
N VAL A 107 -5.93 -14.48 -17.38
CA VAL A 107 -6.13 -13.59 -18.52
C VAL A 107 -5.56 -12.22 -18.17
N ARG A 108 -4.74 -11.69 -19.07
CA ARG A 108 -4.24 -10.31 -19.00
C ARG A 108 -5.11 -9.44 -19.91
N PRO A 109 -5.52 -8.23 -19.47
CA PRO A 109 -6.20 -7.28 -20.35
C PRO A 109 -5.37 -7.01 -21.61
N SER A 110 -6.00 -7.04 -22.77
CA SER A 110 -5.34 -6.75 -24.07
C SER A 110 -5.07 -5.27 -24.26
N GLU A 111 -5.85 -4.42 -23.60
CA GLU A 111 -5.80 -2.97 -23.71
C GLU A 111 -5.93 -2.33 -22.33
N LYS A 112 -5.33 -1.15 -22.17
CA LYS A 112 -5.58 -0.33 -20.97
C LYS A 112 -7.02 0.17 -20.98
N TRP A 113 -7.70 -0.01 -19.86
CA TRP A 113 -9.02 0.59 -19.69
C TRP A 113 -8.87 2.10 -19.53
N VAL A 114 -9.44 2.86 -20.46
CA VAL A 114 -9.47 4.32 -20.45
C VAL A 114 -10.93 4.75 -20.52
N PRO A 115 -11.59 4.99 -19.37
CA PRO A 115 -12.97 5.41 -19.34
C PRO A 115 -13.12 6.84 -19.89
N GLU A 116 -14.25 7.13 -20.54
CA GLU A 116 -14.62 8.49 -20.84
C GLU A 116 -14.88 9.25 -19.53
N ARG A 117 -14.10 10.29 -19.27
CA ARG A 117 -14.37 11.18 -18.14
C ARG A 117 -15.58 12.02 -18.48
N GLN A 118 -16.67 11.82 -17.78
CA GLN A 118 -17.76 12.81 -17.80
C GLN A 118 -17.25 14.06 -17.08
N SER A 119 -17.02 15.12 -17.81
CA SER A 119 -16.79 16.44 -17.23
C SER A 119 -18.07 16.91 -16.56
N PHE A 120 -18.13 16.90 -15.24
CA PHE A 120 -19.23 17.51 -14.49
C PHE A 120 -19.14 19.04 -14.43
N VAL A 121 -18.12 19.62 -15.03
CA VAL A 121 -18.00 21.05 -15.24
C VAL A 121 -18.64 21.35 -16.61
N GLU A 122 -19.91 21.65 -16.63
CA GLU A 122 -20.44 22.48 -17.72
C GLU A 122 -19.58 23.75 -17.73
N GLU A 123 -18.84 23.97 -18.83
CA GLU A 123 -18.28 25.29 -19.11
C GLU A 123 -19.42 26.29 -19.21
N LYS A 124 -19.87 26.83 -18.06
CA LYS A 124 -20.56 28.10 -18.06
C LYS A 124 -19.55 29.08 -18.62
N SER A 125 -19.86 29.59 -19.82
CA SER A 125 -19.18 30.72 -20.40
C SER A 125 -18.91 31.73 -19.30
N ALA A 126 -17.65 31.99 -19.03
CA ALA A 126 -17.21 32.94 -18.03
C ALA A 126 -17.75 34.35 -18.50
N GLU A 127 -18.81 34.78 -17.87
CA GLU A 127 -19.06 36.22 -17.76
C GLU A 127 -17.90 36.76 -16.93
N GLU A 128 -17.16 37.70 -17.49
CA GLU A 128 -16.00 38.31 -16.82
C GLU A 128 -16.45 38.87 -15.47
N PRO A 129 -15.79 38.50 -14.37
CA PRO A 129 -16.15 39.00 -13.05
C PRO A 129 -15.86 40.52 -13.01
N VAL A 130 -16.85 41.31 -12.67
CA VAL A 130 -16.66 42.72 -12.38
C VAL A 130 -15.75 42.84 -11.17
N GLN A 131 -14.47 43.17 -11.39
CA GLN A 131 -13.53 43.48 -10.34
C GLN A 131 -13.82 44.87 -9.77
N LEU A 132 -14.24 44.93 -8.52
CA LEU A 132 -14.22 46.14 -7.73
C LEU A 132 -12.90 46.19 -6.96
N ASP A 133 -12.06 47.17 -7.30
CA ASP A 133 -10.82 47.45 -6.57
C ASP A 133 -11.14 47.85 -5.13
N THR A 134 -10.83 46.96 -4.19
CA THR A 134 -10.80 47.28 -2.75
C THR A 134 -9.37 47.17 -2.23
N ALA A 135 -9.00 48.08 -1.36
CA ALA A 135 -7.69 48.17 -0.78
C ALA A 135 -7.29 46.83 -0.10
N GLU A 136 -6.03 46.40 -0.29
CA GLU A 136 -5.37 45.26 0.37
C GLU A 136 -5.87 43.86 0.02
N GLY A 137 -5.76 43.47 -1.25
CA GLY A 137 -5.77 42.02 -1.62
C GLY A 137 -7.07 41.26 -1.39
N GLN A 138 -8.17 41.92 -1.05
CA GLN A 138 -9.50 41.33 -0.93
C GLN A 138 -10.24 41.38 -2.28
N VAL A 139 -10.82 40.26 -2.69
CA VAL A 139 -11.68 40.19 -3.85
C VAL A 139 -13.14 40.13 -3.37
N GLN A 140 -13.97 41.05 -3.81
CA GLN A 140 -15.41 41.05 -3.54
C GLN A 140 -16.18 40.75 -4.84
N GLN A 141 -17.10 39.81 -4.74
CA GLN A 141 -18.04 39.50 -5.79
C GLN A 141 -19.47 39.83 -5.30
N VAL A 142 -20.16 40.62 -6.05
CA VAL A 142 -21.57 40.98 -5.79
C VAL A 142 -22.46 40.15 -6.71
N ILE A 143 -23.42 39.46 -6.13
CA ILE A 143 -24.42 38.66 -6.86
C ILE A 143 -25.79 39.29 -6.61
N ASP A 144 -26.44 39.78 -7.66
CA ASP A 144 -27.79 40.28 -7.61
C ASP A 144 -28.79 39.17 -7.83
N THR A 145 -29.79 39.07 -6.96
CA THR A 145 -30.93 38.15 -7.11
C THR A 145 -32.22 38.95 -7.07
N PRO A 146 -33.34 38.42 -7.59
CA PRO A 146 -34.65 39.11 -7.52
C PRO A 146 -35.11 39.50 -6.12
N GLU A 147 -34.54 38.81 -5.09
CA GLU A 147 -34.92 38.98 -3.68
C GLU A 147 -33.90 39.84 -2.90
N GLY A 148 -32.74 40.19 -3.49
CA GLY A 148 -31.71 41.00 -2.84
C GLY A 148 -30.32 40.79 -3.40
N GLN A 149 -29.34 41.45 -2.79
CA GLN A 149 -27.96 41.46 -3.21
C GLN A 149 -27.09 40.72 -2.18
N PHE A 150 -26.28 39.77 -2.66
CA PHE A 150 -25.28 39.08 -1.83
C PHE A 150 -23.88 39.57 -2.19
N THR A 151 -23.07 39.89 -1.18
CA THR A 151 -21.67 40.25 -1.35
C THR A 151 -20.82 39.15 -0.76
N ILE A 152 -20.01 38.49 -1.58
CA ILE A 152 -19.03 37.51 -1.16
C ILE A 152 -17.67 38.18 -1.11
N THR A 153 -17.08 38.27 0.07
CA THR A 153 -15.74 38.81 0.24
C THR A 153 -14.76 37.65 0.41
N PHE A 154 -13.79 37.49 -0.50
CA PHE A 154 -12.69 36.59 -0.39
C PHE A 154 -11.51 37.31 0.21
N THR A 155 -11.12 36.92 1.41
CA THR A 155 -9.87 37.36 2.06
C THR A 155 -8.88 36.19 1.96
N PRO A 156 -7.81 36.31 1.17
CA PRO A 156 -6.79 35.29 1.14
C PRO A 156 -6.21 35.11 2.55
N LYS A 157 -6.26 33.90 3.09
CA LYS A 157 -5.40 33.57 4.23
C LYS A 157 -3.95 33.64 3.75
N GLU A 158 -3.04 34.14 4.62
CA GLU A 158 -1.60 33.96 4.37
C GLU A 158 -1.39 32.49 3.98
N LYS A 159 -0.83 32.28 2.79
CA LYS A 159 -0.45 30.93 2.37
C LYS A 159 0.58 30.47 3.41
N GLU A 160 0.21 29.47 4.22
CA GLU A 160 1.23 28.67 4.87
C GLU A 160 2.23 28.32 3.79
N ALA A 161 3.52 28.63 4.06
CA ALA A 161 4.56 28.44 3.07
C ALA A 161 4.52 26.98 2.62
N VAL A 162 3.97 26.73 1.43
CA VAL A 162 4.02 25.41 0.82
C VAL A 162 5.48 25.12 0.66
N LEU A 163 5.99 24.15 1.43
CA LEU A 163 7.38 23.71 1.36
C LEU A 163 7.70 23.41 -0.09
N ASP A 164 8.48 24.27 -0.73
CA ASP A 164 8.95 24.01 -2.08
C ASP A 164 9.81 22.75 -2.06
N ARG A 165 9.37 21.72 -2.78
CA ARG A 165 10.07 20.42 -2.85
C ARG A 165 11.52 20.54 -3.35
N HIS A 166 11.88 21.63 -3.97
CA HIS A 166 13.19 21.87 -4.55
C HIS A 166 14.11 22.75 -3.69
N SER A 167 13.54 23.54 -2.76
CA SER A 167 14.32 24.40 -1.86
C SER A 167 15.03 23.57 -0.81
N GLN A 168 16.33 23.85 -0.65
CA GLN A 168 17.14 23.22 0.40
C GLN A 168 16.77 23.77 1.77
N GLN A 169 16.69 22.88 2.73
CA GLN A 169 16.40 23.18 4.12
C GLN A 169 17.46 22.52 5.01
N ALA A 170 17.61 23.01 6.23
CA ALA A 170 18.43 22.36 7.22
C ALA A 170 17.90 20.94 7.47
N PHE A 171 18.78 19.94 7.33
CA PHE A 171 18.46 18.53 7.44
C PHE A 171 19.57 17.83 8.22
N GLY A 172 19.38 17.69 9.50
CA GLY A 172 20.41 17.15 10.40
C GLY A 172 21.71 17.94 10.32
N ASN A 173 22.80 17.29 9.93
CA ASN A 173 24.13 17.89 9.82
C ASN A 173 24.40 18.55 8.45
N GLY A 174 23.37 18.78 7.64
CA GLY A 174 23.52 19.32 6.29
C GLY A 174 22.26 19.98 5.78
N TYR A 175 22.17 20.06 4.45
CA TYR A 175 21.03 20.69 3.76
C TYR A 175 20.53 19.76 2.67
N LEU A 176 19.23 19.49 2.65
CA LEU A 176 18.54 18.72 1.61
C LEU A 176 17.23 19.39 1.25
N SER A 177 16.84 19.30 0.00
CA SER A 177 15.45 19.50 -0.38
C SER A 177 14.63 18.24 -0.14
N VAL A 178 13.31 18.33 -0.03
CA VAL A 178 12.41 17.16 0.05
C VAL A 178 12.64 16.21 -1.13
N LYS A 179 12.88 16.76 -2.33
CA LYS A 179 13.22 15.95 -3.50
C LYS A 179 14.52 15.18 -3.33
N GLN A 180 15.58 15.83 -2.82
CA GLN A 180 16.87 15.18 -2.59
C GLN A 180 16.77 14.10 -1.51
N ALA A 181 16.07 14.35 -0.41
CA ALA A 181 15.83 13.34 0.63
C ALA A 181 15.13 12.10 0.06
N ASN A 182 14.07 12.28 -0.72
CA ASN A 182 13.37 11.17 -1.38
C ASN A 182 14.28 10.40 -2.36
N LEU A 183 15.07 11.12 -3.18
CA LEU A 183 16.02 10.47 -4.10
C LEU A 183 17.07 9.63 -3.36
N ILE A 184 17.59 10.12 -2.24
CA ILE A 184 18.55 9.37 -1.41
C ILE A 184 17.90 8.11 -0.86
N LEU A 185 16.70 8.21 -0.29
CA LEU A 185 15.97 7.04 0.24
C LEU A 185 15.69 6.00 -0.85
N ASN A 186 15.35 6.43 -2.07
CA ASN A 186 15.10 5.54 -3.21
C ASN A 186 16.38 4.88 -3.76
N HIS A 187 17.57 5.35 -3.39
CA HIS A 187 18.84 4.75 -3.82
C HIS A 187 19.50 3.87 -2.73
N LEU A 188 18.84 3.72 -1.57
CA LEU A 188 19.31 2.78 -0.57
C LEU A 188 19.07 1.34 -1.06
N PRO A 189 20.02 0.41 -0.86
CA PRO A 189 19.89 -0.97 -1.31
C PRO A 189 19.01 -1.80 -0.34
N MET A 190 17.87 -1.24 0.03
CA MET A 190 16.89 -1.86 0.94
C MET A 190 15.50 -1.28 0.70
N GLU A 191 14.49 -2.09 0.92
CA GLU A 191 13.10 -1.63 0.98
C GLU A 191 12.84 -1.02 2.34
N ILE A 192 12.28 0.20 2.38
CA ILE A 192 12.01 0.93 3.61
C ILE A 192 10.51 1.18 3.71
N THR A 193 9.95 0.92 4.90
CA THR A 193 8.59 1.29 5.27
C THR A 193 8.61 2.08 6.57
N PHE A 194 7.87 3.16 6.65
CA PHE A 194 7.65 3.90 7.88
C PHE A 194 6.19 3.85 8.29
N VAL A 195 5.95 3.32 9.50
CA VAL A 195 4.67 3.33 10.18
C VAL A 195 4.75 4.36 11.29
N ASN A 196 3.86 5.36 11.29
CA ASN A 196 3.91 6.43 12.27
C ASN A 196 3.42 6.00 13.66
N LYS A 197 3.49 6.92 14.62
CA LYS A 197 3.08 6.67 16.02
C LYS A 197 1.61 6.28 16.21
N ASP A 198 0.77 6.56 15.22
CA ASP A 198 -0.66 6.24 15.21
C ASP A 198 -0.96 4.91 14.49
N ASP A 199 0.07 4.10 14.25
CA ASP A 199 0.03 2.80 13.56
C ASP A 199 -0.40 2.90 12.09
N ILE A 200 -0.20 4.05 11.46
CA ILE A 200 -0.53 4.27 10.05
C ILE A 200 0.70 4.05 9.18
N PHE A 201 0.57 3.22 8.15
CA PHE A 201 1.55 3.06 7.07
C PHE A 201 1.66 4.39 6.32
N GLN A 202 2.73 5.13 6.55
CA GLN A 202 2.85 6.52 6.09
C GLN A 202 3.75 6.69 4.88
N TYR A 203 4.80 5.88 4.75
CA TYR A 203 5.79 6.03 3.69
C TYR A 203 6.45 4.70 3.35
N TYR A 204 6.81 4.53 2.10
CA TYR A 204 7.77 3.54 1.63
C TYR A 204 8.66 4.17 0.54
N ASN A 205 9.88 3.65 0.36
CA ASN A 205 10.76 4.11 -0.70
C ASN A 205 10.51 3.34 -2.00
N ASP A 206 10.76 4.01 -3.10
CA ASP A 206 10.65 3.47 -4.47
C ASP A 206 12.07 3.13 -4.98
N ASN A 207 12.69 2.11 -4.35
CA ASN A 207 14.06 1.70 -4.65
C ASN A 207 14.14 0.65 -5.75
N THR A 208 13.05 -0.05 -6.04
CA THR A 208 12.95 -1.11 -7.04
C THR A 208 11.52 -1.20 -7.57
N PRO A 209 11.29 -1.67 -8.80
CA PRO A 209 9.94 -1.90 -9.32
C PRO A 209 9.12 -2.81 -8.40
N ALA A 210 7.82 -2.53 -8.27
CA ALA A 210 6.94 -3.22 -7.32
C ALA A 210 6.85 -4.73 -7.55
N ASP A 211 7.04 -5.22 -8.77
CA ASP A 211 7.07 -6.64 -9.11
C ASP A 211 8.37 -7.34 -8.65
N GLU A 212 9.45 -6.58 -8.45
CA GLU A 212 10.74 -7.07 -7.95
C GLU A 212 10.90 -6.92 -6.44
N MET A 213 10.05 -6.12 -5.77
CA MET A 213 10.07 -5.94 -4.32
C MET A 213 9.93 -7.27 -3.58
N ILE A 214 10.63 -7.42 -2.47
CA ILE A 214 10.49 -8.58 -1.57
C ILE A 214 9.08 -8.59 -0.98
N PHE A 215 8.65 -7.45 -0.47
CA PHE A 215 7.26 -7.19 -0.09
C PHE A 215 6.70 -6.09 -1.00
N LYS A 216 5.75 -6.46 -1.84
CA LYS A 216 5.13 -5.51 -2.77
C LYS A 216 4.40 -4.41 -2.01
N ARG A 217 4.63 -3.17 -2.44
CA ARG A 217 3.97 -1.99 -1.91
C ARG A 217 3.46 -1.13 -3.06
N THR A 218 2.28 -0.57 -2.87
CA THR A 218 1.64 0.32 -3.84
C THR A 218 1.08 1.55 -3.13
N PRO A 219 0.88 2.66 -3.85
CA PRO A 219 0.33 3.88 -3.27
C PRO A 219 -1.00 3.71 -2.54
N SER A 220 -1.85 2.76 -2.97
CA SER A 220 -3.15 2.47 -2.34
C SER A 220 -3.05 2.03 -0.88
N GLN A 221 -1.92 1.45 -0.49
CA GLN A 221 -1.67 0.98 0.88
C GLN A 221 -1.29 2.11 1.85
N VAL A 222 -0.82 3.25 1.33
CA VAL A 222 -0.44 4.40 2.16
C VAL A 222 -1.67 5.00 2.83
N GLY A 223 -1.58 5.24 4.14
CA GLY A 223 -2.69 5.69 4.98
C GLY A 223 -3.44 4.57 5.69
N ARG A 224 -3.12 3.32 5.40
CA ARG A 224 -3.73 2.13 6.01
C ARG A 224 -3.18 1.88 7.42
N ASN A 225 -4.02 1.41 8.32
CA ASN A 225 -3.53 0.93 9.61
C ASN A 225 -2.68 -0.33 9.44
N VAL A 226 -1.53 -0.41 10.11
CA VAL A 226 -0.57 -1.52 9.97
C VAL A 226 -1.18 -2.89 10.26
N GLU A 227 -2.17 -2.97 11.15
CA GLU A 227 -2.89 -4.23 11.43
C GLU A 227 -3.63 -4.75 10.20
N LEU A 228 -4.09 -3.86 9.33
CA LEU A 228 -4.81 -4.20 8.10
C LEU A 228 -3.86 -4.57 6.93
N CYS A 229 -2.57 -4.28 7.06
CA CYS A 229 -1.55 -4.65 6.10
C CYS A 229 -1.06 -6.11 6.25
N HIS A 230 -1.63 -6.86 7.19
CA HIS A 230 -1.16 -8.21 7.50
C HIS A 230 -2.33 -9.20 7.57
N PRO A 231 -2.12 -10.45 7.11
CA PRO A 231 -3.09 -11.51 7.30
C PRO A 231 -3.49 -11.69 8.76
N PRO A 232 -4.77 -11.98 9.07
CA PRO A 232 -5.26 -12.12 10.44
C PRO A 232 -4.43 -13.03 11.34
N LYS A 233 -3.85 -14.10 10.78
CA LYS A 233 -2.99 -15.06 11.50
C LYS A 233 -1.69 -14.46 12.06
N TYR A 234 -1.26 -13.29 11.57
CA TYR A 234 -0.05 -12.61 12.04
C TYR A 234 -0.30 -11.42 12.96
N LEU A 235 -1.57 -11.02 13.18
CA LEU A 235 -1.94 -9.81 13.93
C LEU A 235 -1.36 -9.79 15.35
N ASP A 236 -1.38 -10.91 16.06
CA ASP A 236 -0.82 -10.97 17.43
C ASP A 236 0.68 -10.69 17.44
N LYS A 237 1.40 -11.15 16.41
CA LYS A 237 2.84 -10.87 16.25
C LYS A 237 3.08 -9.41 15.93
N VAL A 238 2.31 -8.83 15.01
CA VAL A 238 2.38 -7.41 14.66
C VAL A 238 2.13 -6.55 15.90
N LYS A 239 1.06 -6.79 16.63
CA LYS A 239 0.74 -6.09 17.88
C LYS A 239 1.85 -6.20 18.92
N THR A 240 2.46 -7.37 19.05
CA THR A 240 3.55 -7.60 20.00
C THR A 240 4.78 -6.79 19.63
N ILE A 241 5.15 -6.73 18.34
CA ILE A 241 6.27 -5.94 17.84
C ILE A 241 6.00 -4.44 18.04
N MET A 242 4.85 -3.94 17.57
CA MET A 242 4.47 -2.53 17.70
C MET A 242 4.44 -2.08 19.16
N LYS A 243 3.86 -2.89 20.03
CA LYS A 243 3.81 -2.61 21.48
C LYS A 243 5.22 -2.57 22.08
N GLY A 244 6.05 -3.57 21.81
CA GLY A 244 7.41 -3.67 22.37
C GLY A 244 8.29 -2.49 21.97
N LEU A 245 8.20 -2.03 20.71
CA LEU A 245 8.93 -0.88 20.20
C LEU A 245 8.41 0.44 20.81
N ARG A 246 7.08 0.61 20.90
CA ARG A 246 6.45 1.81 21.47
C ARG A 246 6.74 1.97 22.97
N GLU A 247 6.72 0.88 23.72
CA GLU A 247 6.98 0.88 25.17
C GLU A 247 8.48 0.90 25.52
N GLY A 248 9.36 0.85 24.50
CA GLY A 248 10.81 0.86 24.71
C GLY A 248 11.35 -0.41 25.41
N THR A 249 10.55 -1.52 25.40
CA THR A 249 11.04 -2.81 25.93
C THR A 249 12.07 -3.44 25.02
N LYS A 250 12.09 -3.03 23.75
CA LYS A 250 13.11 -3.32 22.75
C LYS A 250 13.26 -2.15 21.79
N ASP A 251 14.50 -1.89 21.38
CA ASP A 251 14.81 -0.87 20.37
C ASP A 251 14.59 -1.39 18.96
N LYS A 252 14.69 -2.69 18.76
CA LYS A 252 14.49 -3.36 17.47
C LYS A 252 14.06 -4.81 17.61
N TYR A 253 13.41 -5.32 16.54
CA TYR A 253 13.19 -6.72 16.27
C TYR A 253 13.84 -7.08 14.93
N GLU A 254 14.45 -8.25 14.86
CA GLU A 254 15.10 -8.74 13.64
C GLU A 254 14.59 -10.14 13.31
N MET A 255 14.41 -10.40 12.02
CA MET A 255 14.13 -11.75 11.52
C MET A 255 14.80 -11.95 10.17
N TRP A 256 15.05 -13.20 9.83
CA TRP A 256 15.63 -13.56 8.54
C TRP A 256 15.13 -14.93 8.08
N PHE A 257 15.06 -15.09 6.78
CA PHE A 257 14.69 -16.36 6.16
C PHE A 257 15.23 -16.45 4.73
N LYS A 258 15.32 -17.69 4.23
CA LYS A 258 15.65 -17.93 2.84
C LYS A 258 14.36 -18.01 2.02
N SER A 259 14.22 -17.13 1.04
CA SER A 259 13.16 -17.17 0.03
C SER A 259 13.59 -18.10 -1.10
N GLU A 260 13.17 -19.37 -1.05
CA GLU A 260 13.54 -20.38 -2.06
C GLU A 260 13.03 -20.00 -3.46
N SER A 261 11.84 -19.41 -3.55
CA SER A 261 11.24 -19.01 -4.82
C SER A 261 11.99 -17.87 -5.53
N ARG A 262 12.73 -17.04 -4.77
CA ARG A 262 13.46 -15.88 -5.28
C ARG A 262 14.99 -16.06 -5.23
N GLY A 263 15.49 -17.13 -4.64
CA GLY A 263 16.92 -17.37 -4.43
C GLY A 263 17.58 -16.33 -3.50
N LYS A 264 16.79 -15.60 -2.72
CA LYS A 264 17.25 -14.50 -1.87
C LYS A 264 17.30 -14.93 -0.40
N PHE A 265 18.27 -14.41 0.34
CA PHE A 265 18.27 -14.50 1.80
C PHE A 265 17.84 -13.14 2.38
N VAL A 266 16.62 -13.12 2.91
CA VAL A 266 15.96 -11.88 3.35
C VAL A 266 16.26 -11.64 4.82
N HIS A 267 16.66 -10.41 5.16
CA HIS A 267 16.79 -9.90 6.52
C HIS A 267 15.85 -8.71 6.71
N ILE A 268 15.07 -8.76 7.78
CA ILE A 268 14.08 -7.70 8.11
C ILE A 268 14.42 -7.16 9.48
N THR A 269 14.40 -5.85 9.59
CA THR A 269 14.51 -5.15 10.88
C THR A 269 13.34 -4.22 11.07
N TYR A 270 12.74 -4.25 12.24
CA TYR A 270 11.78 -3.28 12.76
C TYR A 270 12.45 -2.49 13.87
N ALA A 271 12.66 -1.21 13.68
CA ALA A 271 13.35 -0.33 14.63
C ALA A 271 12.40 0.76 15.14
N ALA A 272 12.44 1.04 16.43
CA ALA A 272 11.76 2.19 17.01
C ALA A 272 12.43 3.49 16.55
N VAL A 273 11.62 4.44 16.09
CA VAL A 273 12.07 5.78 15.71
C VAL A 273 11.67 6.75 16.82
N HIS A 274 12.64 7.51 17.33
CA HIS A 274 12.43 8.53 18.35
C HIS A 274 12.92 9.87 17.83
N ASP A 275 12.30 10.96 18.32
CA ASP A 275 12.79 12.30 18.07
C ASP A 275 13.96 12.67 19.03
N GLU A 276 14.45 13.89 18.93
CA GLU A 276 15.53 14.43 19.76
C GLU A 276 15.18 14.54 21.26
N ASN A 277 13.91 14.45 21.63
CA ASN A 277 13.43 14.42 23.02
C ASN A 277 13.27 12.99 23.54
N GLY A 278 13.47 11.98 22.68
CA GLY A 278 13.26 10.58 23.01
C GLY A 278 11.80 10.13 22.90
N GLU A 279 10.92 10.95 22.31
CA GLU A 279 9.53 10.57 22.12
C GLU A 279 9.36 9.66 20.91
N PHE A 280 8.60 8.58 21.06
CA PHE A 280 8.32 7.60 20.00
C PHE A 280 7.54 8.26 18.85
N GLN A 281 8.11 8.19 17.66
CA GLN A 281 7.54 8.75 16.42
C GLN A 281 6.97 7.67 15.48
N GLY A 282 7.36 6.41 15.67
CA GLY A 282 6.90 5.32 14.83
C GLY A 282 7.89 4.18 14.71
N VAL A 283 7.67 3.34 13.73
CA VAL A 283 8.50 2.17 13.42
C VAL A 283 9.05 2.29 12.01
N LEU A 284 10.36 2.14 11.88
CA LEU A 284 11.04 1.97 10.61
C LEU A 284 11.26 0.47 10.36
N GLU A 285 10.63 -0.05 9.32
CA GLU A 285 10.95 -1.36 8.76
C GLU A 285 11.95 -1.19 7.63
N TYR A 286 12.99 -2.00 7.60
CA TYR A 286 13.83 -2.13 6.43
C TYR A 286 14.14 -3.58 6.12
N VAL A 287 14.05 -3.90 4.83
CA VAL A 287 14.15 -5.25 4.27
C VAL A 287 15.31 -5.29 3.31
N GLN A 288 16.22 -6.25 3.49
CA GLN A 288 17.41 -6.40 2.69
C GLN A 288 17.53 -7.81 2.13
N ASP A 289 17.97 -7.91 0.87
CA ASP A 289 18.55 -9.13 0.35
C ASP A 289 20.01 -9.20 0.79
N ILE A 290 20.31 -10.09 1.73
CA ILE A 290 21.68 -10.28 2.23
C ILE A 290 22.41 -11.47 1.57
N GLN A 291 21.82 -12.11 0.56
CA GLN A 291 22.48 -13.21 -0.14
C GLN A 291 23.83 -12.78 -0.73
N PRO A 292 23.97 -11.63 -1.41
CA PRO A 292 25.26 -11.17 -1.92
C PRO A 292 26.33 -11.00 -0.84
N TYR A 293 25.95 -10.55 0.36
CA TYR A 293 26.89 -10.38 1.48
C TYR A 293 27.33 -11.73 2.09
N ARG A 294 26.48 -12.75 2.01
CA ARG A 294 26.81 -14.10 2.48
C ARG A 294 27.74 -14.86 1.54
N GLU A 295 27.86 -14.41 0.31
CA GLU A 295 28.71 -15.02 -0.73
C GLU A 295 30.07 -14.34 -0.82
N ILE A 296 30.33 -13.30 -0.02
CA ILE A 296 31.65 -12.66 0.06
C ILE A 296 32.62 -13.65 0.68
N ASP A 297 33.65 -13.99 -0.08
CA ASP A 297 34.73 -14.94 0.29
C ASP A 297 36.10 -14.28 0.38
N THR A 298 36.17 -12.95 0.23
CA THR A 298 37.41 -12.17 0.25
C THR A 298 37.40 -11.15 1.37
N ASP A 299 38.57 -10.91 1.99
CA ASP A 299 38.71 -9.90 3.05
C ASP A 299 38.81 -8.49 2.53
N TYR A 300 38.93 -8.30 1.21
CA TYR A 300 39.18 -7.00 0.63
C TYR A 300 38.75 -6.91 -0.86
N PHE A 301 37.97 -5.87 -1.20
CA PHE A 301 37.58 -5.55 -2.55
C PHE A 301 37.35 -4.03 -2.70
N ARG A 302 37.89 -3.37 -3.70
CA ARG A 302 37.73 -1.93 -3.94
C ARG A 302 36.70 -1.58 -5.01
N GLY A 303 36.34 -2.51 -5.89
CA GLY A 303 35.39 -2.26 -6.99
C GLY A 303 35.90 -1.29 -8.05
N LEU A 304 37.19 -1.08 -8.14
CA LEU A 304 37.85 -0.13 -9.07
C LEU A 304 38.71 -0.81 -10.13
N GLU A 305 38.64 -2.14 -10.24
CA GLU A 305 39.40 -2.96 -11.19
C GLU A 305 38.50 -3.42 -12.34
#